data_d57518c94caeb75a03f88758c1da3388
#
_entry.id   d57518c94caeb75a03f88758c1da3388
#
_cell.length_a   1.000
_cell.length_b   1.000
_cell.length_c   1.000
_cell.angle_alpha   90.00
_cell.angle_beta   90.00
_cell.angle_gamma   90.00
#
_symmetry.space_group_name_H-M   'P 1'
#
loop_
_entity.id
_entity.type
_entity.pdbx_description
1 polymer ?
#
loop_
_entity_poly.entity_id
_entity_poly.type
_entity_poly.pdbx_seq_one_letter_code
_entity_poly.pdbx_strand_id
1 'polypeptide(L)'
;TLTKNVSLTTITPTSSGGAVTSWSISPTLPAGLVFNNTTGAISGTPTAVSSSTSYTVTASNAGGSATATVTIQVNDVAPSLVAYSPSSLTLTKDSAMATASPTSSGGAVTNWEITPALPAGLSFDNSTGAISGTPTAVSNSTTYTVTATNSGGSATATVTILVNDAPPSGVTYTPTSATLTKDVAMTALTPTAAGGGTITSWSVSPALPAGLSLNNTTGVISGTPTAVTPLTNYTITASNAGGSNSTMITLQVNDVVPTIDYLPNDLSMTNNTASSDLPLAPTITGSGTVVSWTISPSLPS
;
A
#
# COMPACT_ATOMS: atom_id res chain seq x y z
N THR A 1 -4.88 24.20 -40.26
CA THR A 1 -4.31 23.06 -39.55
C THR A 1 -4.85 21.79 -40.19
N LEU A 2 -3.98 20.82 -40.46
CA LEU A 2 -4.29 19.51 -41.04
C LEU A 2 -3.94 18.43 -40.04
N THR A 3 -4.47 17.22 -40.25
CA THR A 3 -4.16 16.05 -39.44
C THR A 3 -3.40 15.04 -40.31
N LYS A 4 -2.30 14.51 -39.82
CA LYS A 4 -1.52 13.45 -40.47
C LYS A 4 -2.42 12.26 -40.81
N ASN A 5 -2.22 11.67 -41.97
CA ASN A 5 -2.99 10.55 -42.53
C ASN A 5 -4.48 10.84 -42.78
N VAL A 6 -4.92 12.10 -42.69
CA VAL A 6 -6.26 12.53 -43.07
C VAL A 6 -6.21 13.31 -44.38
N SER A 7 -7.00 12.90 -45.38
CA SER A 7 -7.01 13.55 -46.70
C SER A 7 -7.49 14.99 -46.59
N LEU A 8 -6.76 15.91 -47.25
CA LEU A 8 -7.14 17.29 -47.37
C LEU A 8 -8.28 17.46 -48.39
N THR A 9 -9.32 18.18 -48.03
CA THR A 9 -10.25 18.71 -49.03
C THR A 9 -9.49 19.71 -49.88
N THR A 10 -9.45 19.49 -51.20
CA THR A 10 -8.68 20.32 -52.14
C THR A 10 -8.96 21.81 -51.92
N ILE A 11 -7.89 22.56 -51.71
CA ILE A 11 -7.92 24.02 -51.59
C ILE A 11 -7.56 24.58 -52.98
N THR A 12 -8.45 25.40 -53.54
CA THR A 12 -8.27 26.08 -54.84
C THR A 12 -8.12 27.59 -54.64
N PRO A 13 -7.15 28.24 -55.28
CA PRO A 13 -7.04 29.68 -55.22
C PRO A 13 -8.14 30.35 -56.06
N THR A 14 -8.48 31.58 -55.68
CA THR A 14 -9.27 32.48 -56.53
C THR A 14 -8.36 33.55 -57.10
N SER A 15 -8.54 33.92 -58.37
CA SER A 15 -7.77 35.02 -59.00
C SER A 15 -8.70 35.96 -59.74
N SER A 16 -8.32 37.24 -59.83
CA SER A 16 -9.03 38.27 -60.59
C SER A 16 -8.03 38.95 -61.51
N GLY A 17 -8.55 39.54 -62.62
CA GLY A 17 -7.70 40.18 -63.65
C GLY A 17 -7.45 39.24 -64.83
N GLY A 18 -6.24 39.25 -65.40
CA GLY A 18 -5.90 38.45 -66.57
C GLY A 18 -5.78 36.96 -66.26
N ALA A 19 -6.00 36.08 -67.24
CA ALA A 19 -5.90 34.65 -67.12
C ALA A 19 -4.47 34.24 -66.60
N VAL A 20 -4.42 33.40 -65.55
CA VAL A 20 -3.17 32.85 -65.00
C VAL A 20 -2.67 31.74 -65.91
N THR A 21 -1.39 31.80 -66.32
CA THR A 21 -0.74 30.79 -67.16
C THR A 21 0.13 29.79 -66.39
N SER A 22 0.56 30.15 -65.19
CA SER A 22 1.33 29.25 -64.32
C SER A 22 1.20 29.60 -62.87
N TRP A 23 1.29 28.57 -62.03
CA TRP A 23 1.29 28.68 -60.59
C TRP A 23 2.55 28.05 -59.99
N SER A 24 3.07 28.63 -58.93
CA SER A 24 4.17 28.06 -58.15
C SER A 24 3.92 28.25 -56.64
N ILE A 25 4.59 27.44 -55.81
CA ILE A 25 4.54 27.54 -54.36
C ILE A 25 5.94 27.42 -53.77
N SER A 26 6.23 28.21 -52.78
CA SER A 26 7.49 28.18 -52.04
C SER A 26 7.23 28.47 -50.55
N PRO A 27 7.90 27.73 -49.62
CA PRO A 27 8.75 26.55 -49.81
C PRO A 27 7.98 25.32 -50.28
N THR A 28 8.65 24.15 -50.35
CA THR A 28 8.05 22.88 -50.70
C THR A 28 7.00 22.45 -49.62
N LEU A 29 5.85 21.99 -50.06
CA LEU A 29 4.76 21.51 -49.18
C LEU A 29 5.21 20.35 -48.29
N PRO A 30 4.54 20.14 -47.15
CA PRO A 30 4.72 18.94 -46.33
C PRO A 30 4.54 17.65 -47.13
N ALA A 31 5.27 16.60 -46.73
CA ALA A 31 5.21 15.31 -47.40
C ALA A 31 3.76 14.77 -47.46
N GLY A 32 3.37 14.28 -48.65
CA GLY A 32 2.01 13.77 -48.93
C GLY A 32 1.03 14.81 -49.45
N LEU A 33 1.39 16.13 -49.42
CA LEU A 33 0.63 17.18 -50.08
C LEU A 33 1.21 17.45 -51.47
N VAL A 34 0.35 17.79 -52.41
CA VAL A 34 0.68 18.05 -53.82
C VAL A 34 0.15 19.43 -54.20
N PHE A 35 0.97 20.18 -54.95
CA PHE A 35 0.60 21.44 -55.58
C PHE A 35 0.41 21.22 -57.07
N ASN A 36 -0.69 21.69 -57.63
CA ASN A 36 -0.96 21.64 -59.06
C ASN A 36 -0.55 22.94 -59.71
N ASN A 37 0.54 22.89 -60.48
CA ASN A 37 1.13 24.09 -61.14
C ASN A 37 0.25 24.68 -62.25
N THR A 38 -0.82 24.00 -62.70
CA THR A 38 -1.76 24.50 -63.69
C THR A 38 -2.93 25.23 -63.06
N THR A 39 -3.42 24.73 -61.92
CA THR A 39 -4.65 25.25 -61.25
C THR A 39 -4.36 26.03 -59.96
N GLY A 40 -3.16 25.93 -59.42
CA GLY A 40 -2.79 26.46 -58.11
C GLY A 40 -3.36 25.66 -56.94
N ALA A 41 -4.03 24.53 -57.19
CA ALA A 41 -4.68 23.75 -56.18
C ALA A 41 -3.69 22.97 -55.26
N ILE A 42 -4.02 22.91 -53.96
CA ILE A 42 -3.31 22.10 -52.98
C ILE A 42 -4.22 20.93 -52.60
N SER A 43 -3.72 19.71 -52.67
CA SER A 43 -4.44 18.49 -52.34
C SER A 43 -3.52 17.42 -51.76
N GLY A 44 -4.08 16.26 -51.38
CA GLY A 44 -3.31 15.11 -50.90
C GLY A 44 -3.57 14.75 -49.46
N THR A 45 -2.76 13.83 -48.94
CA THR A 45 -2.84 13.35 -47.57
C THR A 45 -1.48 13.54 -46.90
N PRO A 46 -1.35 14.42 -45.91
CA PRO A 46 -0.04 14.63 -45.26
C PRO A 46 0.39 13.37 -44.52
N THR A 47 1.64 12.96 -44.72
CA THR A 47 2.21 11.75 -44.15
C THR A 47 3.14 11.98 -42.94
N ALA A 48 3.50 13.24 -42.69
CA ALA A 48 4.36 13.65 -41.60
C ALA A 48 3.80 14.88 -40.90
N VAL A 49 4.01 14.99 -39.57
CA VAL A 49 3.74 16.21 -38.80
C VAL A 49 4.69 17.33 -39.27
N SER A 50 4.20 18.57 -39.29
CA SER A 50 5.01 19.74 -39.58
C SER A 50 4.57 20.94 -38.74
N SER A 51 5.51 21.76 -38.32
CA SER A 51 5.23 23.03 -37.67
C SER A 51 4.49 23.99 -38.61
N SER A 52 3.83 24.98 -38.02
CA SER A 52 3.14 26.03 -38.76
C SER A 52 4.16 26.78 -39.66
N THR A 53 3.94 26.70 -40.98
CA THR A 53 4.82 27.27 -41.99
C THR A 53 3.95 28.05 -42.99
N SER A 54 4.42 29.25 -43.36
CA SER A 54 3.80 30.08 -44.40
C SER A 54 4.39 29.74 -45.76
N TYR A 55 3.50 29.49 -46.71
CA TYR A 55 3.82 29.18 -48.12
C TYR A 55 3.33 30.32 -48.99
N THR A 56 4.20 30.82 -49.85
CA THR A 56 3.86 31.82 -50.87
C THR A 56 3.43 31.12 -52.14
N VAL A 57 2.17 31.33 -52.54
CA VAL A 57 1.63 30.90 -53.84
C VAL A 57 1.76 32.05 -54.78
N THR A 58 2.38 31.84 -55.92
CA THR A 58 2.56 32.85 -57.00
C THR A 58 1.76 32.45 -58.23
N ALA A 59 0.92 33.35 -58.69
CA ALA A 59 0.18 33.26 -59.95
C ALA A 59 0.88 34.17 -60.98
N SER A 60 1.14 33.69 -62.19
CA SER A 60 1.88 34.45 -63.21
C SER A 60 1.20 34.35 -64.58
N ASN A 61 1.33 35.46 -65.38
CA ASN A 61 0.97 35.54 -66.82
C ASN A 61 1.91 36.47 -67.49
N ALA A 62 1.71 36.79 -68.81
CA ALA A 62 2.55 37.69 -69.58
C ALA A 62 2.58 39.14 -69.06
N GLY A 63 1.62 39.56 -68.27
CA GLY A 63 1.50 40.89 -67.67
C GLY A 63 2.25 41.01 -66.32
N GLY A 64 2.71 39.91 -65.70
CA GLY A 64 3.40 39.90 -64.41
C GLY A 64 2.91 38.77 -63.45
N SER A 65 3.16 38.96 -62.17
CA SER A 65 2.81 37.99 -61.14
C SER A 65 2.16 38.66 -59.95
N ALA A 66 1.33 37.88 -59.25
CA ALA A 66 0.73 38.21 -57.97
C ALA A 66 0.94 37.06 -56.97
N THR A 67 1.03 37.39 -55.68
CA THR A 67 1.29 36.41 -54.63
C THR A 67 0.19 36.40 -53.58
N ALA A 68 -0.04 35.23 -53.00
CA ALA A 68 -0.87 35.03 -51.80
C ALA A 68 -0.15 34.08 -50.85
N THR A 69 -0.44 34.19 -49.58
CA THR A 69 0.14 33.28 -48.54
C THR A 69 -0.90 32.30 -48.02
N VAL A 70 -0.48 31.06 -47.84
CA VAL A 70 -1.25 30.04 -47.11
C VAL A 70 -0.39 29.48 -45.99
N THR A 71 -0.90 29.43 -44.78
CA THR A 71 -0.19 28.84 -43.66
C THR A 71 -0.70 27.41 -43.41
N ILE A 72 0.22 26.46 -43.41
CA ILE A 72 -0.08 25.05 -43.22
C ILE A 72 0.67 24.53 -42.00
N GLN A 73 -0.04 23.83 -41.15
CA GLN A 73 0.47 23.04 -40.02
C GLN A 73 -0.15 21.65 -40.11
N VAL A 74 0.66 20.62 -39.88
CA VAL A 74 0.17 19.23 -39.82
C VAL A 74 0.41 18.68 -38.43
N ASN A 75 -0.67 18.41 -37.72
CA ASN A 75 -0.63 17.78 -36.40
C ASN A 75 -0.73 16.25 -36.52
N ASP A 76 -0.30 15.53 -35.50
CA ASP A 76 -0.57 14.09 -35.40
C ASP A 76 -2.06 13.83 -35.09
N VAL A 77 -2.50 12.57 -35.15
CA VAL A 77 -3.77 12.13 -34.58
C VAL A 77 -3.67 12.25 -33.07
N ALA A 78 -4.68 12.78 -32.40
CA ALA A 78 -4.69 12.84 -30.94
C ALA A 78 -4.55 11.44 -30.31
N PRO A 79 -3.88 11.31 -29.17
CA PRO A 79 -3.92 10.08 -28.40
C PRO A 79 -5.37 9.71 -28.00
N SER A 80 -5.65 8.43 -27.83
CA SER A 80 -6.94 7.93 -27.40
C SER A 80 -6.77 6.64 -26.60
N LEU A 81 -7.85 6.19 -25.91
CA LEU A 81 -7.89 4.93 -25.16
C LEU A 81 -6.68 4.74 -24.22
N VAL A 82 -6.29 5.82 -23.52
CA VAL A 82 -5.24 5.72 -22.51
C VAL A 82 -5.74 4.93 -21.31
N ALA A 83 -4.98 3.91 -20.87
CA ALA A 83 -5.37 3.07 -19.73
C ALA A 83 -4.15 2.46 -19.04
N TYR A 84 -4.26 2.30 -17.71
CA TYR A 84 -3.40 1.42 -16.91
C TYR A 84 -4.12 0.11 -16.60
N SER A 85 -3.39 -0.99 -16.63
CA SER A 85 -3.90 -2.29 -16.22
C SER A 85 -2.89 -2.98 -15.28
N PRO A 86 -3.22 -3.11 -13.97
CA PRO A 86 -4.44 -2.66 -13.30
C PRO A 86 -4.52 -1.14 -13.13
N SER A 87 -5.72 -0.59 -13.03
CA SER A 87 -5.97 0.83 -12.74
C SER A 87 -5.94 1.18 -11.25
N SER A 88 -5.74 0.19 -10.38
CA SER A 88 -5.59 0.36 -8.93
C SER A 88 -4.36 -0.39 -8.45
N LEU A 89 -3.46 0.32 -7.79
CA LEU A 89 -2.18 -0.17 -7.26
C LEU A 89 -2.23 -0.12 -5.74
N THR A 90 -2.12 -1.29 -5.10
CA THR A 90 -1.91 -1.42 -3.65
C THR A 90 -0.45 -1.77 -3.43
N LEU A 91 0.29 -0.84 -2.87
CA LEU A 91 1.73 -0.93 -2.67
C LEU A 91 2.05 -1.07 -1.18
N THR A 92 3.25 -1.55 -0.89
CA THR A 92 3.77 -1.65 0.48
C THR A 92 4.98 -0.72 0.61
N LYS A 93 5.00 0.09 1.66
CA LYS A 93 6.14 0.95 2.00
C LYS A 93 7.44 0.13 2.05
N ASP A 94 8.53 0.72 1.57
CA ASP A 94 9.88 0.15 1.50
C ASP A 94 10.00 -1.13 0.64
N SER A 95 8.96 -1.45 -0.18
CA SER A 95 8.97 -2.54 -1.15
C SER A 95 8.90 -1.99 -2.56
N ALA A 96 9.84 -2.38 -3.43
CA ALA A 96 9.85 -1.95 -4.82
C ALA A 96 8.60 -2.45 -5.56
N MET A 97 7.94 -1.54 -6.30
CA MET A 97 6.80 -1.93 -7.13
C MET A 97 7.25 -2.46 -8.50
N ALA A 98 6.42 -3.31 -9.10
CA ALA A 98 6.53 -3.59 -10.52
C ALA A 98 6.16 -2.33 -11.32
N THR A 99 6.92 -2.02 -12.38
CA THR A 99 6.64 -0.87 -13.24
C THR A 99 5.24 -0.99 -13.84
N ALA A 100 4.42 0.04 -13.65
CA ALA A 100 3.11 0.16 -14.26
C ALA A 100 3.21 1.10 -15.47
N SER A 101 2.96 0.56 -16.67
CA SER A 101 3.01 1.32 -17.92
C SER A 101 1.62 1.45 -18.52
N PRO A 102 1.26 2.63 -19.06
CA PRO A 102 -0.01 2.82 -19.74
C PRO A 102 0.01 2.20 -21.13
N THR A 103 -1.20 1.90 -21.63
CA THR A 103 -1.45 1.68 -23.05
C THR A 103 -2.15 2.89 -23.64
N SER A 104 -1.94 3.15 -24.93
CA SER A 104 -2.65 4.20 -25.67
C SER A 104 -2.87 3.79 -27.12
N SER A 105 -3.85 4.42 -27.77
CA SER A 105 -4.15 4.33 -29.20
C SER A 105 -4.08 5.70 -29.83
N GLY A 106 -4.32 5.80 -31.14
CA GLY A 106 -4.23 7.06 -31.88
C GLY A 106 -2.80 7.38 -32.30
N GLY A 107 -2.42 8.65 -32.28
CA GLY A 107 -1.07 9.09 -32.62
C GLY A 107 -0.09 8.88 -31.47
N ALA A 108 1.20 8.87 -31.81
CA ALA A 108 2.27 8.70 -30.83
C ALA A 108 2.22 9.81 -29.77
N VAL A 109 2.28 9.41 -28.51
CA VAL A 109 2.35 10.35 -27.38
C VAL A 109 3.75 10.98 -27.33
N THR A 110 3.81 12.29 -27.21
CA THR A 110 5.06 13.04 -27.12
C THR A 110 5.38 13.53 -25.72
N ASN A 111 4.36 13.61 -24.85
CA ASN A 111 4.52 13.99 -23.45
C ASN A 111 3.45 13.34 -22.59
N TRP A 112 3.87 12.90 -21.41
CA TRP A 112 3.02 12.39 -20.36
C TRP A 112 3.13 13.24 -19.09
N GLU A 113 2.02 13.45 -18.44
CA GLU A 113 1.95 14.19 -17.17
C GLU A 113 1.06 13.45 -16.19
N ILE A 114 1.34 13.60 -14.90
CA ILE A 114 0.53 13.03 -13.82
C ILE A 114 0.20 14.09 -12.78
N THR A 115 -1.02 14.09 -12.31
CA THR A 115 -1.48 14.97 -11.23
C THR A 115 -2.46 14.25 -10.31
N PRO A 116 -2.38 14.46 -8.98
CA PRO A 116 -1.37 15.22 -8.24
C PRO A 116 0.02 14.55 -8.26
N ALA A 117 0.98 15.08 -7.53
CA ALA A 117 2.31 14.46 -7.37
C ALA A 117 2.21 13.09 -6.70
N LEU A 118 3.00 12.13 -7.17
CA LEU A 118 3.06 10.77 -6.63
C LEU A 118 3.55 10.73 -5.18
N PRO A 119 3.21 9.67 -4.43
CA PRO A 119 3.80 9.39 -3.11
C PRO A 119 5.33 9.40 -3.15
N ALA A 120 5.94 9.81 -2.05
CA ALA A 120 7.40 9.83 -1.92
C ALA A 120 8.02 8.45 -2.23
N GLY A 121 9.09 8.45 -3.02
CA GLY A 121 9.78 7.24 -3.47
C GLY A 121 9.24 6.63 -4.77
N LEU A 122 8.10 7.11 -5.28
CA LEU A 122 7.63 6.78 -6.62
C LEU A 122 8.05 7.85 -7.63
N SER A 123 8.27 7.43 -8.85
CA SER A 123 8.63 8.30 -9.99
C SER A 123 7.69 8.07 -11.17
N PHE A 124 7.53 9.12 -11.96
CA PHE A 124 6.78 9.11 -13.21
C PHE A 124 7.72 9.45 -14.36
N ASP A 125 7.69 8.67 -15.41
CA ASP A 125 8.47 8.90 -16.63
C ASP A 125 7.61 9.68 -17.64
N ASN A 126 7.94 10.94 -17.87
CA ASN A 126 7.21 11.82 -18.79
C ASN A 126 7.34 11.42 -20.27
N SER A 127 8.27 10.53 -20.61
CA SER A 127 8.43 10.03 -21.98
C SER A 127 7.58 8.78 -22.27
N THR A 128 7.35 7.95 -21.27
CA THR A 128 6.64 6.66 -21.41
C THR A 128 5.32 6.58 -20.67
N GLY A 129 5.08 7.48 -19.71
CA GLY A 129 3.96 7.41 -18.78
C GLY A 129 4.13 6.35 -17.70
N ALA A 130 5.29 5.73 -17.57
CA ALA A 130 5.52 4.66 -16.62
C ALA A 130 5.61 5.17 -15.18
N ILE A 131 4.98 4.46 -14.24
CA ILE A 131 5.09 4.66 -12.79
C ILE A 131 5.97 3.55 -12.23
N SER A 132 6.99 3.90 -11.46
CA SER A 132 7.93 2.96 -10.86
C SER A 132 8.49 3.49 -9.55
N GLY A 133 9.28 2.68 -8.84
CA GLY A 133 10.01 3.10 -7.64
C GLY A 133 9.70 2.26 -6.41
N THR A 134 10.12 2.77 -5.26
CA THR A 134 9.91 2.17 -3.93
C THR A 134 9.30 3.24 -3.03
N PRO A 135 8.01 3.12 -2.66
CA PRO A 135 7.38 4.13 -1.83
C PRO A 135 8.04 4.17 -0.44
N THR A 136 8.39 5.35 0.05
CA THR A 136 9.08 5.55 1.34
C THR A 136 8.17 6.01 2.46
N ALA A 137 6.90 6.29 2.15
CA ALA A 137 5.88 6.70 3.12
C ALA A 137 4.53 6.03 2.81
N VAL A 138 3.75 5.75 3.85
CA VAL A 138 2.36 5.33 3.71
C VAL A 138 1.53 6.47 3.12
N SER A 139 0.53 6.14 2.30
CA SER A 139 -0.42 7.12 1.77
C SER A 139 -1.81 6.52 1.66
N ASN A 140 -2.82 7.35 1.89
CA ASN A 140 -4.21 6.95 1.66
C ASN A 140 -4.45 6.70 0.16
N SER A 141 -5.50 5.93 -0.14
CA SER A 141 -5.95 5.71 -1.51
C SER A 141 -6.23 7.05 -2.20
N THR A 142 -5.45 7.37 -3.22
CA THR A 142 -5.52 8.63 -3.97
C THR A 142 -5.62 8.33 -5.45
N THR A 143 -6.51 9.03 -6.15
CA THR A 143 -6.67 8.91 -7.60
C THR A 143 -5.81 9.96 -8.29
N TYR A 144 -5.01 9.51 -9.26
CA TYR A 144 -4.12 10.31 -10.08
C TYR A 144 -4.66 10.34 -11.50
N THR A 145 -4.65 11.52 -12.12
CA THR A 145 -4.98 11.71 -13.53
C THR A 145 -3.69 11.74 -14.33
N VAL A 146 -3.58 10.85 -15.30
CA VAL A 146 -2.47 10.81 -16.26
C VAL A 146 -2.97 11.38 -17.58
N THR A 147 -2.24 12.33 -18.13
CA THR A 147 -2.53 12.98 -19.40
C THR A 147 -1.47 12.61 -20.42
N ALA A 148 -1.90 12.05 -21.53
CA ALA A 148 -1.08 11.77 -22.72
C ALA A 148 -1.32 12.85 -23.76
N THR A 149 -0.26 13.47 -24.29
CA THR A 149 -0.37 14.62 -25.20
C THR A 149 0.52 14.43 -26.43
N ASN A 150 0.05 14.91 -27.58
CA ASN A 150 0.85 15.17 -28.78
C ASN A 150 0.34 16.43 -29.48
N SER A 151 0.85 16.75 -30.69
CA SER A 151 0.43 17.92 -31.47
C SER A 151 -1.05 17.87 -31.92
N GLY A 152 -1.67 16.71 -31.92
CA GLY A 152 -3.08 16.51 -32.27
C GLY A 152 -4.05 16.75 -31.13
N GLY A 153 -3.58 16.70 -29.89
CA GLY A 153 -4.43 16.84 -28.70
C GLY A 153 -3.99 15.99 -27.52
N SER A 154 -4.89 15.71 -26.61
CA SER A 154 -4.63 14.93 -25.41
C SER A 154 -5.73 13.94 -25.09
N ALA A 155 -5.38 12.90 -24.32
CA ALA A 155 -6.30 11.95 -23.69
C ALA A 155 -5.86 11.67 -22.26
N THR A 156 -6.81 11.28 -21.41
CA THR A 156 -6.54 11.05 -19.98
C THR A 156 -6.94 9.65 -19.55
N ALA A 157 -6.25 9.16 -18.52
CA ALA A 157 -6.61 7.98 -17.75
C ALA A 157 -6.49 8.27 -16.25
N THR A 158 -7.12 7.45 -15.43
CA THR A 158 -6.93 7.52 -13.98
C THR A 158 -6.24 6.25 -13.47
N VAL A 159 -5.38 6.41 -12.46
CA VAL A 159 -4.80 5.33 -11.68
C VAL A 159 -4.95 5.67 -10.21
N THR A 160 -5.38 4.70 -9.40
CA THR A 160 -5.52 4.86 -7.95
C THR A 160 -4.35 4.17 -7.27
N ILE A 161 -3.70 4.87 -6.34
CA ILE A 161 -2.54 4.34 -5.60
C ILE A 161 -2.84 4.41 -4.10
N LEU A 162 -2.66 3.29 -3.41
CA LEU A 162 -2.66 3.12 -1.96
C LEU A 162 -1.28 2.60 -1.55
N VAL A 163 -0.66 3.19 -0.54
CA VAL A 163 0.59 2.66 0.05
C VAL A 163 0.33 2.27 1.50
N ASN A 164 0.32 0.98 1.76
CA ASN A 164 0.21 0.41 3.10
C ASN A 164 1.58 0.37 3.79
N ASP A 165 1.56 0.29 5.13
CA ASP A 165 2.78 0.01 5.88
C ASP A 165 3.25 -1.45 5.64
N ALA A 166 4.51 -1.76 5.92
CA ALA A 166 4.99 -3.13 5.92
C ALA A 166 4.35 -3.91 7.08
N PRO A 167 3.95 -5.18 6.90
CA PRO A 167 3.42 -5.97 8.01
C PRO A 167 4.47 -6.09 9.12
N PRO A 168 4.06 -6.17 10.40
CA PRO A 168 5.00 -6.46 11.48
C PRO A 168 5.79 -7.76 11.23
N SER A 169 7.02 -7.85 11.69
CA SER A 169 7.83 -9.06 11.55
C SER A 169 8.68 -9.33 12.77
N GLY A 170 9.01 -10.61 13.01
CA GLY A 170 9.85 -11.03 14.13
C GLY A 170 9.28 -10.67 15.50
N VAL A 171 7.97 -10.76 15.68
CA VAL A 171 7.31 -10.53 16.96
C VAL A 171 7.65 -11.68 17.91
N THR A 172 8.20 -11.36 19.08
CA THR A 172 8.58 -12.34 20.10
C THR A 172 8.34 -11.80 21.50
N TYR A 173 8.22 -12.72 22.47
CA TYR A 173 8.27 -12.45 23.90
C TYR A 173 9.45 -13.17 24.51
N THR A 174 10.06 -12.60 25.53
CA THR A 174 11.12 -13.24 26.29
C THR A 174 10.83 -13.07 27.78
N PRO A 175 10.56 -14.19 28.50
CA PRO A 175 10.51 -15.60 28.04
C PRO A 175 9.26 -15.91 27.20
N THR A 176 9.32 -17.02 26.42
CA THR A 176 8.19 -17.54 25.65
C THR A 176 7.25 -18.42 26.47
N SER A 177 7.62 -18.73 27.73
CA SER A 177 6.81 -19.49 28.65
C SER A 177 6.91 -18.95 30.06
N ALA A 178 5.84 -19.00 30.83
CA ALA A 178 5.84 -18.62 32.23
C ALA A 178 4.93 -19.54 33.06
N THR A 179 5.43 -19.92 34.24
CA THR A 179 4.64 -20.56 35.28
C THR A 179 4.31 -19.51 36.33
N LEU A 180 3.05 -19.22 36.51
CA LEU A 180 2.51 -18.21 37.40
C LEU A 180 1.89 -18.88 38.64
N THR A 181 1.70 -18.09 39.69
CA THR A 181 1.00 -18.52 40.90
C THR A 181 -0.29 -17.73 41.04
N LYS A 182 -1.39 -18.39 41.33
CA LYS A 182 -2.67 -17.76 41.61
C LYS A 182 -2.54 -16.71 42.71
N ASP A 183 -3.25 -15.59 42.57
CA ASP A 183 -3.26 -14.44 43.48
C ASP A 183 -1.90 -13.72 43.67
N VAL A 184 -0.90 -14.04 42.85
CA VAL A 184 0.41 -13.39 42.85
C VAL A 184 0.57 -12.61 41.53
N ALA A 185 0.86 -11.31 41.62
CA ALA A 185 1.08 -10.48 40.41
C ALA A 185 2.24 -10.99 39.58
N MET A 186 2.02 -11.13 38.26
CA MET A 186 3.07 -11.57 37.35
C MET A 186 4.03 -10.44 37.00
N THR A 187 5.30 -10.80 36.71
CA THR A 187 6.17 -9.88 35.98
C THR A 187 5.64 -9.67 34.55
N ALA A 188 5.46 -8.43 34.15
CA ALA A 188 4.93 -8.12 32.84
C ALA A 188 5.78 -8.71 31.71
N LEU A 189 5.13 -9.36 30.75
CA LEU A 189 5.77 -9.82 29.51
C LEU A 189 5.61 -8.72 28.46
N THR A 190 6.75 -8.22 27.97
CA THR A 190 6.81 -7.16 26.95
C THR A 190 7.28 -7.76 25.62
N PRO A 191 6.54 -7.53 24.52
CA PRO A 191 6.95 -8.02 23.22
C PRO A 191 8.09 -7.19 22.63
N THR A 192 8.83 -7.81 21.72
CA THR A 192 9.74 -7.15 20.78
C THR A 192 9.33 -7.49 19.36
N ALA A 193 9.61 -6.60 18.42
CA ALA A 193 9.45 -6.83 16.99
C ALA A 193 10.76 -6.49 16.28
N ALA A 194 11.22 -7.39 15.39
CA ALA A 194 12.51 -7.24 14.72
C ALA A 194 12.45 -6.33 13.49
N GLY A 195 11.24 -6.09 12.93
CA GLY A 195 11.07 -5.28 11.73
C GLY A 195 9.60 -5.10 11.33
N GLY A 196 9.41 -4.54 10.16
CA GLY A 196 8.10 -4.17 9.64
C GLY A 196 7.68 -2.77 10.05
N GLY A 197 6.44 -2.41 9.73
CA GLY A 197 5.87 -1.11 10.04
C GLY A 197 5.35 -1.01 11.47
N THR A 198 4.90 0.18 11.85
CA THR A 198 4.39 0.46 13.18
C THR A 198 3.18 -0.42 13.52
N ILE A 199 3.26 -1.15 14.63
CA ILE A 199 2.16 -1.97 15.11
C ILE A 199 1.05 -1.07 15.66
N THR A 200 -0.19 -1.27 15.17
CA THR A 200 -1.34 -0.46 15.54
C THR A 200 -2.30 -1.20 16.50
N SER A 201 -2.23 -2.52 16.53
CA SER A 201 -3.08 -3.33 17.42
C SER A 201 -2.47 -4.66 17.77
N TRP A 202 -2.86 -5.17 18.95
CA TRP A 202 -2.49 -6.49 19.46
C TRP A 202 -3.74 -7.27 19.85
N SER A 203 -3.71 -8.57 19.63
CA SER A 203 -4.77 -9.50 20.05
C SER A 203 -4.18 -10.80 20.56
N VAL A 204 -4.97 -11.58 21.30
CA VAL A 204 -4.59 -12.88 21.85
C VAL A 204 -5.69 -13.90 21.66
N SER A 205 -5.32 -15.12 21.32
CA SER A 205 -6.24 -16.26 21.21
C SER A 205 -5.56 -17.55 21.70
N PRO A 206 -6.24 -18.34 22.56
CA PRO A 206 -7.49 -18.08 23.26
C PRO A 206 -7.38 -16.93 24.27
N ALA A 207 -8.47 -16.60 24.97
CA ALA A 207 -8.45 -15.60 26.04
C ALA A 207 -7.45 -15.98 27.14
N LEU A 208 -6.72 -15.00 27.66
CA LEU A 208 -5.76 -15.19 28.76
C LEU A 208 -6.45 -15.72 30.04
N PRO A 209 -5.69 -16.34 30.96
CA PRO A 209 -6.18 -16.70 32.27
C PRO A 209 -6.89 -15.53 32.96
N ALA A 210 -7.96 -15.82 33.72
CA ALA A 210 -8.69 -14.82 34.48
C ALA A 210 -7.74 -13.98 35.37
N GLY A 211 -7.87 -12.66 35.34
CA GLY A 211 -7.01 -11.73 36.06
C GLY A 211 -5.78 -11.25 35.25
N LEU A 212 -5.48 -11.86 34.11
CA LEU A 212 -4.45 -11.36 33.18
C LEU A 212 -5.09 -10.58 32.02
N SER A 213 -4.36 -9.62 31.49
CA SER A 213 -4.79 -8.81 30.34
C SER A 213 -3.66 -8.56 29.38
N LEU A 214 -4.03 -8.44 28.10
CA LEU A 214 -3.16 -7.93 27.02
C LEU A 214 -3.50 -6.45 26.79
N ASN A 215 -2.50 -5.59 26.81
CA ASN A 215 -2.65 -4.21 26.35
C ASN A 215 -2.70 -4.19 24.82
N ASN A 216 -3.84 -3.84 24.25
CA ASN A 216 -4.09 -3.86 22.80
C ASN A 216 -3.22 -2.85 22.01
N THR A 217 -2.60 -1.88 22.67
CA THR A 217 -1.73 -0.88 22.03
C THR A 217 -0.25 -1.26 22.10
N THR A 218 0.19 -1.82 23.24
CA THR A 218 1.61 -2.07 23.51
C THR A 218 1.98 -3.54 23.40
N GLY A 219 1.00 -4.45 23.41
CA GLY A 219 1.22 -5.90 23.45
C GLY A 219 1.68 -6.43 24.81
N VAL A 220 1.76 -5.59 25.83
CA VAL A 220 2.19 -6.01 27.17
C VAL A 220 1.13 -6.89 27.81
N ILE A 221 1.56 -8.06 28.31
CA ILE A 221 0.72 -8.96 29.12
C ILE A 221 1.08 -8.75 30.59
N SER A 222 0.07 -8.50 31.42
CA SER A 222 0.25 -8.24 32.85
C SER A 222 -1.02 -8.59 33.65
N GLY A 223 -0.93 -8.56 34.96
CA GLY A 223 -2.05 -8.76 35.87
C GLY A 223 -1.73 -9.73 36.99
N THR A 224 -2.77 -10.14 37.72
CA THR A 224 -2.72 -11.12 38.81
C THR A 224 -3.70 -12.23 38.46
N PRO A 225 -3.26 -13.45 38.16
CA PRO A 225 -4.16 -14.54 37.80
C PRO A 225 -5.03 -14.93 39.01
N THR A 226 -6.34 -15.07 38.81
CA THR A 226 -7.31 -15.38 39.86
C THR A 226 -7.82 -16.83 39.84
N ALA A 227 -7.43 -17.60 38.84
CA ALA A 227 -7.81 -19.01 38.68
C ALA A 227 -6.62 -19.87 38.23
N VAL A 228 -6.56 -21.09 38.71
CA VAL A 228 -5.63 -22.12 38.25
C VAL A 228 -5.93 -22.48 36.81
N THR A 229 -4.90 -22.57 35.96
CA THR A 229 -5.02 -22.98 34.54
C THR A 229 -3.91 -23.96 34.18
N PRO A 230 -4.23 -25.03 33.44
CA PRO A 230 -3.22 -25.96 32.94
C PRO A 230 -2.30 -25.25 31.94
N LEU A 231 -1.15 -25.87 31.63
CA LEU A 231 -0.24 -25.39 30.61
C LEU A 231 -0.97 -25.22 29.28
N THR A 232 -1.07 -23.97 28.82
CA THR A 232 -1.87 -23.59 27.64
C THR A 232 -1.10 -22.66 26.73
N ASN A 233 -1.23 -22.87 25.44
CA ASN A 233 -0.62 -22.04 24.39
C ASN A 233 -1.55 -20.87 24.03
N TYR A 234 -0.97 -19.69 23.91
CA TYR A 234 -1.64 -18.44 23.53
C TYR A 234 -0.94 -17.86 22.30
N THR A 235 -1.69 -17.65 21.23
CA THR A 235 -1.20 -16.96 20.03
C THR A 235 -1.42 -15.47 20.19
N ILE A 236 -0.34 -14.71 20.19
CA ILE A 236 -0.37 -13.24 20.22
C ILE A 236 -0.14 -12.74 18.82
N THR A 237 -1.03 -11.87 18.33
CA THR A 237 -0.97 -11.30 16.97
C THR A 237 -0.79 -9.80 17.05
N ALA A 238 0.24 -9.30 16.39
CA ALA A 238 0.50 -7.89 16.15
C ALA A 238 0.06 -7.53 14.73
N SER A 239 -0.65 -6.41 14.55
CA SER A 239 -1.22 -6.02 13.26
C SER A 239 -1.03 -4.53 12.98
N ASN A 240 -0.96 -4.19 11.69
CA ASN A 240 -1.04 -2.84 11.14
C ASN A 240 -1.80 -2.86 9.80
N ALA A 241 -1.84 -1.73 9.07
CA ALA A 241 -2.48 -1.65 7.75
C ALA A 241 -1.84 -2.54 6.68
N GLY A 242 -0.57 -2.93 6.86
CA GLY A 242 0.16 -3.81 5.95
C GLY A 242 -0.10 -5.30 6.16
N GLY A 243 -0.63 -5.67 7.33
CA GLY A 243 -0.88 -7.08 7.69
C GLY A 243 -0.61 -7.40 9.14
N SER A 244 -0.28 -8.66 9.43
CA SER A 244 -0.05 -9.14 10.80
C SER A 244 1.11 -10.13 10.87
N ASN A 245 1.66 -10.26 12.10
CA ASN A 245 2.63 -11.29 12.47
C ASN A 245 2.26 -11.84 13.85
N SER A 246 2.45 -13.14 14.07
CA SER A 246 2.04 -13.80 15.31
C SER A 246 3.20 -14.54 15.95
N THR A 247 3.15 -14.63 17.27
CA THR A 247 4.03 -15.46 18.10
C THR A 247 3.21 -16.25 19.09
N MET A 248 3.78 -17.33 19.62
CA MET A 248 3.14 -18.19 20.61
C MET A 248 3.87 -18.07 21.95
N ILE A 249 3.10 -17.91 23.02
CA ILE A 249 3.59 -18.03 24.40
C ILE A 249 2.82 -19.15 25.10
N THR A 250 3.44 -19.73 26.14
CA THR A 250 2.84 -20.78 26.94
C THR A 250 2.74 -20.31 28.38
N LEU A 251 1.54 -20.33 28.95
CA LEU A 251 1.29 -19.96 30.35
C LEU A 251 0.66 -21.10 31.12
N GLN A 252 1.08 -21.25 32.38
CA GLN A 252 0.48 -22.11 33.39
C GLN A 252 0.24 -21.29 34.65
N VAL A 253 -0.89 -21.51 35.33
CA VAL A 253 -1.16 -20.93 36.66
C VAL A 253 -1.33 -22.04 37.66
N ASN A 254 -0.42 -22.15 38.62
CA ASN A 254 -0.47 -23.09 39.71
C ASN A 254 -1.21 -22.46 40.89
N ASP A 255 -1.70 -23.34 41.79
CA ASP A 255 -2.27 -22.89 43.05
C ASP A 255 -1.17 -22.40 44.03
N VAL A 256 -1.56 -21.64 45.03
CA VAL A 256 -0.67 -21.23 46.11
C VAL A 256 -0.40 -22.46 47.00
N VAL A 257 0.84 -22.69 47.37
CA VAL A 257 1.18 -23.74 48.30
C VAL A 257 0.58 -23.39 49.66
N PRO A 258 -0.22 -24.29 50.28
CA PRO A 258 -0.78 -24.01 51.56
C PRO A 258 0.30 -24.01 52.65
N THR A 259 0.14 -23.15 53.64
CA THR A 259 0.91 -23.18 54.87
C THR A 259 0.05 -23.72 55.97
N ILE A 260 0.55 -24.65 56.75
CA ILE A 260 -0.18 -25.26 57.85
C ILE A 260 0.56 -25.06 59.17
N ASP A 261 -0.19 -24.83 60.20
CA ASP A 261 0.29 -24.72 61.58
C ASP A 261 -0.64 -25.44 62.53
N TYR A 262 -0.11 -25.99 63.58
CA TYR A 262 -0.84 -26.59 64.69
C TYR A 262 -0.51 -25.84 65.97
N LEU A 263 -1.54 -25.41 66.68
CA LEU A 263 -1.37 -24.81 68.01
C LEU A 263 -2.12 -25.62 69.07
N PRO A 264 -1.45 -26.10 70.10
CA PRO A 264 0.01 -26.01 70.35
C PRO A 264 0.81 -26.89 69.37
N ASN A 265 2.03 -26.40 68.98
CA ASN A 265 2.96 -27.15 68.14
C ASN A 265 3.78 -28.19 68.89
N ASP A 266 3.60 -28.23 70.22
CA ASP A 266 4.18 -29.22 71.12
C ASP A 266 3.07 -29.81 72.03
N LEU A 267 2.82 -31.10 71.86
CA LEU A 267 1.74 -31.79 72.54
C LEU A 267 2.30 -32.90 73.41
N SER A 268 2.12 -32.77 74.69
CA SER A 268 2.50 -33.80 75.66
C SER A 268 1.28 -34.53 76.18
N MET A 269 1.20 -35.85 76.01
CA MET A 269 0.03 -36.65 76.42
C MET A 269 0.46 -37.69 77.43
N THR A 270 -0.43 -37.94 78.40
CA THR A 270 -0.28 -39.00 79.38
C THR A 270 -1.10 -40.22 78.97
N ASN A 271 -0.49 -41.39 78.98
CA ASN A 271 -1.18 -42.65 78.67
C ASN A 271 -2.45 -42.83 79.49
N ASN A 272 -3.55 -43.26 78.83
CA ASN A 272 -4.86 -43.48 79.41
C ASN A 272 -5.54 -42.21 79.98
N THR A 273 -5.12 -41.03 79.66
CA THR A 273 -5.76 -39.77 80.07
C THR A 273 -6.30 -39.05 78.80
N ALA A 274 -7.57 -38.72 78.82
CA ALA A 274 -8.13 -37.90 77.73
C ALA A 274 -7.47 -36.50 77.76
N SER A 275 -6.94 -36.08 76.63
CA SER A 275 -6.41 -34.76 76.51
C SER A 275 -7.52 -33.74 76.17
N SER A 276 -7.51 -32.61 76.89
CA SER A 276 -8.42 -31.52 76.67
C SER A 276 -8.04 -30.74 75.34
N ASP A 277 -6.86 -31.00 74.83
CA ASP A 277 -6.31 -30.32 73.66
C ASP A 277 -6.65 -31.05 72.34
N LEU A 278 -7.39 -32.19 72.44
CA LEU A 278 -7.84 -32.90 71.22
C LEU A 278 -9.31 -32.66 70.92
N PRO A 279 -9.77 -32.70 69.67
CA PRO A 279 -8.91 -32.86 68.44
C PRO A 279 -8.15 -31.57 68.09
N LEU A 280 -6.92 -31.76 67.69
CA LEU A 280 -6.12 -30.66 67.09
C LEU A 280 -6.56 -30.45 65.64
N ALA A 281 -6.94 -29.24 65.32
CA ALA A 281 -7.26 -28.86 63.96
C ALA A 281 -6.14 -27.98 63.39
N PRO A 282 -5.67 -28.27 62.21
CA PRO A 282 -4.67 -27.38 61.59
C PRO A 282 -5.25 -26.02 61.23
N THR A 283 -4.49 -24.97 61.41
CA THR A 283 -4.79 -23.69 60.83
C THR A 283 -4.14 -23.64 59.45
N ILE A 284 -4.97 -23.45 58.43
CA ILE A 284 -4.53 -23.33 57.04
C ILE A 284 -4.48 -21.84 56.72
N THR A 285 -3.31 -21.35 56.30
CA THR A 285 -3.13 -20.00 55.79
C THR A 285 -2.72 -20.07 54.31
N GLY A 286 -3.19 -19.12 53.53
CA GLY A 286 -3.03 -19.10 52.07
C GLY A 286 -4.32 -19.45 51.34
N SER A 287 -4.36 -19.15 50.03
CA SER A 287 -5.54 -19.34 49.19
C SER A 287 -5.57 -20.69 48.46
N GLY A 288 -4.54 -21.53 48.65
CA GLY A 288 -4.44 -22.85 48.01
C GLY A 288 -5.38 -23.87 48.60
N THR A 289 -5.91 -24.76 47.75
CA THR A 289 -6.81 -25.86 48.20
C THR A 289 -5.99 -27.06 48.64
N VAL A 290 -6.15 -27.50 49.89
CA VAL A 290 -5.56 -28.76 50.38
C VAL A 290 -6.36 -29.94 49.84
N VAL A 291 -5.74 -30.77 49.01
CA VAL A 291 -6.38 -31.93 48.37
C VAL A 291 -6.10 -33.25 49.08
N SER A 292 -5.07 -33.31 49.95
CA SER A 292 -4.71 -34.50 50.74
C SER A 292 -3.89 -34.11 51.98
N TRP A 293 -3.95 -34.97 52.99
CA TRP A 293 -3.20 -34.85 54.23
C TRP A 293 -2.37 -36.11 54.46
N THR A 294 -1.16 -35.95 54.88
CA THR A 294 -0.28 -37.06 55.30
C THR A 294 0.41 -36.67 56.58
N ILE A 295 0.70 -37.65 57.42
CA ILE A 295 1.50 -37.49 58.62
C ILE A 295 2.68 -38.45 58.63
N SER A 296 3.85 -37.98 59.00
CA SER A 296 5.05 -38.80 59.14
C SER A 296 5.88 -38.29 60.31
N PRO A 297 6.32 -39.19 61.21
CA PRO A 297 5.97 -40.63 61.32
C PRO A 297 4.50 -40.85 61.68
N SER A 298 4.03 -42.08 61.55
CA SER A 298 2.64 -42.45 61.99
C SER A 298 2.48 -42.14 63.47
N LEU A 299 1.24 -41.77 63.83
CA LEU A 299 0.91 -41.51 65.23
C LEU A 299 1.09 -42.75 66.08
N PRO A 300 1.46 -42.62 67.40
CA PRO A 300 1.52 -43.72 68.37
C PRO A 300 0.19 -44.43 68.44
N SER A 301 0.19 -45.76 68.59
CA SER A 301 -0.96 -46.61 68.80
C SER A 301 -1.59 -46.49 70.18
#